data_f1e99a9448a491ce6624f83e3bdada09
#
_entry.id   f1e99a9448a491ce6624f83e3bdada09
#
_cell.length_a   1.000
_cell.length_b   1.000
_cell.length_c   1.000
_cell.angle_alpha   90.00
_cell.angle_beta   90.00
_cell.angle_gamma   90.00
#
_symmetry.space_group_name_H-M   'P 1'
#
loop_
_entity.id
_entity.type
_entity.pdbx_description
1 polymer ?
#
loop_
_entity_poly.entity_id
_entity_poly.type
_entity_poly.pdbx_seq_one_letter_code
_entity_poly.pdbx_strand_id
1 'polypeptide(L)'
;MRWLPHSLAPTPDQGETLVWLVRDADTLPKWVADGDVLSESERARAADIRHRVAQSQFVRGRTILRSALALWLGEPPAHVPIRLSPDGKPYVDSTPVHFNMSHTAGFALFGISRRPIGVDVESADPKRDCDGLMRRFFTPVEQEHYFRLEQEQRPLAFLRGWTCKEALLKAIGSGVRDLQNCSVSLDPQCPAVLLAPGDSTWTLHAGEVEPGVAWAVAHAHLPP
;
A
#
# COMPACT_ATOMS: atom_id res chain seq x y z
N MET A 1 14.00 -0.25 -5.59
CA MET A 1 13.11 -0.80 -4.54
C MET A 1 13.67 -2.12 -4.03
N ARG A 2 13.62 -2.35 -2.72
CA ARG A 2 14.11 -3.58 -2.07
C ARG A 2 13.01 -4.17 -1.18
N TRP A 3 12.71 -5.45 -1.40
CA TRP A 3 11.87 -6.24 -0.51
C TRP A 3 12.68 -6.72 0.70
N LEU A 4 12.10 -6.55 1.90
CA LEU A 4 12.70 -7.02 3.13
C LEU A 4 11.87 -8.17 3.73
N PRO A 5 12.52 -9.22 4.29
CA PRO A 5 11.84 -10.11 5.23
C PRO A 5 11.28 -9.29 6.40
N HIS A 6 10.08 -9.61 6.86
CA HIS A 6 9.44 -8.88 7.98
C HIS A 6 10.29 -8.88 9.26
N SER A 7 11.14 -9.88 9.43
CA SER A 7 12.05 -9.99 10.58
C SER A 7 13.23 -9.01 10.55
N LEU A 8 13.53 -8.43 9.39
CA LEU A 8 14.63 -7.47 9.22
C LEU A 8 14.15 -6.05 9.44
N ALA A 9 14.82 -5.30 10.32
CA ALA A 9 14.51 -3.90 10.58
C ALA A 9 14.70 -3.05 9.31
N PRO A 10 13.72 -2.23 8.90
CA PRO A 10 13.81 -1.40 7.69
C PRO A 10 14.61 -0.12 7.96
N THR A 11 15.94 -0.21 7.96
CA THR A 11 16.83 0.93 8.24
C THR A 11 17.20 1.71 6.96
N PRO A 12 17.50 3.04 7.06
CA PRO A 12 17.79 3.89 5.90
C PRO A 12 18.99 3.47 5.05
N ASP A 13 19.95 2.78 5.64
CA ASP A 13 21.16 2.28 4.99
C ASP A 13 20.91 1.08 4.05
N GLN A 14 19.74 0.46 4.15
CA GLN A 14 19.38 -0.68 3.31
C GLN A 14 18.88 -0.30 1.91
N GLY A 15 18.69 0.98 1.64
CA GLY A 15 18.26 1.51 0.36
C GLY A 15 17.22 2.61 0.46
N GLU A 16 16.93 3.26 -0.66
CA GLU A 16 16.05 4.43 -0.71
C GLU A 16 14.57 4.10 -0.65
N THR A 17 14.18 2.89 -1.06
CA THR A 17 12.79 2.41 -1.05
C THR A 17 12.75 1.00 -0.53
N LEU A 18 12.17 0.82 0.63
CA LEU A 18 12.03 -0.45 1.33
C LEU A 18 10.55 -0.84 1.41
N VAL A 19 10.27 -2.12 1.15
CA VAL A 19 8.93 -2.68 1.19
C VAL A 19 8.96 -3.99 1.97
N TRP A 20 7.99 -4.22 2.83
CA TRP A 20 7.84 -5.49 3.54
C TRP A 20 6.38 -5.83 3.79
N LEU A 21 6.11 -7.10 3.87
CA LEU A 21 4.80 -7.65 4.15
C LEU A 21 4.83 -8.36 5.51
N VAL A 22 3.75 -8.20 6.26
CA VAL A 22 3.53 -8.89 7.54
C VAL A 22 2.21 -9.64 7.46
N ARG A 23 2.21 -10.91 7.84
CA ARG A 23 0.98 -11.68 8.02
C ARG A 23 0.39 -11.41 9.40
N ASP A 24 -0.92 -11.43 9.54
CA ASP A 24 -1.58 -11.24 10.84
C ASP A 24 -1.16 -12.31 11.87
N ALA A 25 -0.84 -13.52 11.38
CA ALA A 25 -0.39 -14.64 12.22
C ALA A 25 1.09 -14.56 12.62
N ASP A 26 1.88 -13.67 12.01
CA ASP A 26 3.32 -13.56 12.32
C ASP A 26 3.52 -13.00 13.74
N THR A 27 4.51 -13.53 14.44
CA THR A 27 5.03 -12.88 15.66
C THR A 27 5.72 -11.58 15.27
N LEU A 28 5.47 -10.51 16.01
CA LEU A 28 6.15 -9.23 15.78
C LEU A 28 7.67 -9.40 15.97
N PRO A 29 8.47 -8.92 15.02
CA PRO A 29 9.92 -9.00 15.11
C PRO A 29 10.47 -8.08 16.22
N LYS A 30 11.65 -8.41 16.71
CA LYS A 30 12.31 -7.69 17.84
C LYS A 30 12.57 -6.20 17.59
N TRP A 31 12.57 -5.74 16.32
CA TRP A 31 12.74 -4.33 16.00
C TRP A 31 11.45 -3.52 16.15
N VAL A 32 10.30 -4.19 16.25
CA VAL A 32 9.03 -3.53 16.56
C VAL A 32 8.97 -3.29 18.06
N ALA A 33 8.67 -2.05 18.44
CA ALA A 33 8.62 -1.66 19.84
C ALA A 33 7.55 -2.45 20.63
N ASP A 34 7.92 -2.83 21.83
CA ASP A 34 6.99 -3.38 22.80
C ASP A 34 6.18 -2.26 23.48
N GLY A 35 4.97 -2.58 23.92
CA GLY A 35 4.11 -1.67 24.65
C GLY A 35 3.30 -0.71 23.76
N ASP A 36 2.71 0.28 24.42
CA ASP A 36 1.85 1.28 23.75
C ASP A 36 2.69 2.42 23.18
N VAL A 37 2.85 2.43 21.86
CA VAL A 37 3.56 3.49 21.12
C VAL A 37 2.61 4.37 20.30
N LEU A 38 1.30 4.17 20.40
CA LEU A 38 0.31 4.95 19.67
C LEU A 38 0.22 6.37 20.21
N SER A 39 -0.05 7.34 19.33
CA SER A 39 -0.43 8.69 19.75
C SER A 39 -1.82 8.67 20.39
N GLU A 40 -2.18 9.74 21.09
CA GLU A 40 -3.52 9.90 21.69
C GLU A 40 -4.62 9.80 20.61
N SER A 41 -4.44 10.47 19.47
CA SER A 41 -5.39 10.41 18.36
C SER A 41 -5.51 9.00 17.74
N GLU A 42 -4.42 8.25 17.67
CA GLU A 42 -4.44 6.86 17.19
C GLU A 42 -5.13 5.92 18.20
N ARG A 43 -4.92 6.14 19.51
CA ARG A 43 -5.65 5.41 20.55
C ARG A 43 -7.15 5.69 20.49
N ALA A 44 -7.53 6.96 20.37
CA ALA A 44 -8.95 7.33 20.20
C ALA A 44 -9.56 6.66 18.96
N ARG A 45 -8.87 6.73 17.81
CA ARG A 45 -9.31 6.05 16.59
C ARG A 45 -9.42 4.53 16.76
N ALA A 46 -8.46 3.91 17.45
CA ALA A 46 -8.53 2.48 17.74
C ALA A 46 -9.75 2.12 18.60
N ALA A 47 -10.08 2.96 19.59
CA ALA A 47 -11.25 2.76 20.45
C ALA A 47 -12.58 2.87 19.69
N ASP A 48 -12.64 3.69 18.65
CA ASP A 48 -13.84 3.86 17.79
C ASP A 48 -14.08 2.65 16.86
N ILE A 49 -13.07 1.80 16.63
CA ILE A 49 -13.19 0.61 15.78
C ILE A 49 -13.94 -0.49 16.55
N ARG A 50 -15.19 -0.72 16.18
CA ARG A 50 -16.07 -1.70 16.87
C ARG A 50 -15.67 -3.15 16.62
N HIS A 51 -15.16 -3.46 15.43
CA HIS A 51 -14.80 -4.84 15.07
C HIS A 51 -13.41 -5.17 15.62
N ARG A 52 -13.34 -6.13 16.54
CA ARG A 52 -12.10 -6.47 17.27
C ARG A 52 -10.92 -6.83 16.39
N VAL A 53 -11.14 -7.58 15.31
CA VAL A 53 -10.06 -7.95 14.39
C VAL A 53 -9.53 -6.70 13.69
N ALA A 54 -10.40 -5.83 13.17
CA ALA A 54 -9.99 -4.58 12.53
C ALA A 54 -9.28 -3.63 13.52
N GLN A 55 -9.73 -3.59 14.77
CA GLN A 55 -9.06 -2.82 15.82
C GLN A 55 -7.64 -3.35 16.07
N SER A 56 -7.48 -4.67 16.22
CA SER A 56 -6.17 -5.29 16.41
C SER A 56 -5.25 -5.07 15.23
N GLN A 57 -5.75 -5.20 14.00
CA GLN A 57 -4.99 -4.90 12.77
C GLN A 57 -4.55 -3.43 12.72
N PHE A 58 -5.43 -2.50 13.08
CA PHE A 58 -5.10 -1.08 13.14
C PHE A 58 -3.97 -0.80 14.15
N VAL A 59 -4.11 -1.29 15.38
CA VAL A 59 -3.09 -1.11 16.44
C VAL A 59 -1.77 -1.72 16.01
N ARG A 60 -1.79 -2.97 15.54
CA ARG A 60 -0.60 -3.68 15.05
C ARG A 60 0.07 -2.94 13.90
N GLY A 61 -0.69 -2.53 12.90
CA GLY A 61 -0.16 -1.79 11.74
C GLY A 61 0.48 -0.47 12.15
N ARG A 62 -0.14 0.28 13.08
CA ARG A 62 0.42 1.53 13.59
C ARG A 62 1.68 1.32 14.42
N THR A 63 1.71 0.28 15.26
CA THR A 63 2.92 -0.08 16.04
C THR A 63 4.10 -0.39 15.12
N ILE A 64 3.89 -1.23 14.10
CA ILE A 64 4.94 -1.55 13.12
C ILE A 64 5.40 -0.29 12.37
N LEU A 65 4.47 0.51 11.89
CA LEU A 65 4.77 1.73 11.13
C LEU A 65 5.58 2.73 11.96
N ARG A 66 5.17 2.99 13.21
CA ARG A 66 5.88 3.89 14.13
C ARG A 66 7.28 3.39 14.44
N SER A 67 7.43 2.09 14.67
CA SER A 67 8.75 1.48 14.91
C SER A 67 9.66 1.61 13.69
N ALA A 68 9.15 1.41 12.47
CA ALA A 68 9.91 1.61 11.24
C ALA A 68 10.33 3.08 11.06
N LEU A 69 9.40 4.02 11.23
CA LEU A 69 9.69 5.45 11.12
C LEU A 69 10.68 5.93 12.19
N ALA A 70 10.61 5.38 13.40
CA ALA A 70 11.55 5.67 14.47
C ALA A 70 13.01 5.40 14.05
N LEU A 71 13.24 4.28 13.34
CA LEU A 71 14.58 3.93 12.81
C LEU A 71 15.05 4.92 11.72
N TRP A 72 14.15 5.50 10.96
CA TRP A 72 14.47 6.47 9.90
C TRP A 72 14.68 7.88 10.41
N LEU A 73 14.02 8.25 11.49
CA LEU A 73 14.01 9.59 12.04
C LEU A 73 14.97 9.74 13.25
N GLY A 74 15.41 8.63 13.84
CA GLY A 74 16.20 8.66 15.07
C GLY A 74 15.37 9.06 16.30
N GLU A 75 14.05 8.87 16.26
CA GLU A 75 13.11 9.28 17.31
C GLU A 75 12.50 8.05 18.00
N PRO A 76 12.11 8.15 19.28
CA PRO A 76 11.34 7.09 19.91
C PRO A 76 10.00 6.84 19.18
N PRO A 77 9.54 5.59 19.00
CA PRO A 77 8.31 5.28 18.24
C PRO A 77 7.06 6.05 18.70
N ALA A 78 6.90 6.27 19.99
CA ALA A 78 5.78 7.05 20.54
C ALA A 78 5.83 8.54 20.16
N HIS A 79 7.01 9.07 19.87
CA HIS A 79 7.24 10.49 19.56
C HIS A 79 7.26 10.78 18.04
N VAL A 80 7.21 9.77 17.17
CA VAL A 80 7.14 9.99 15.72
C VAL A 80 5.94 10.88 15.38
N PRO A 81 6.16 12.08 14.78
CA PRO A 81 5.10 13.08 14.60
C PRO A 81 4.26 12.83 13.36
N ILE A 82 3.56 11.69 13.30
CA ILE A 82 2.66 11.37 12.19
C ILE A 82 1.46 12.33 12.20
N ARG A 83 1.24 13.00 11.08
CA ARG A 83 0.10 13.87 10.81
C ARG A 83 -0.74 13.30 9.67
N LEU A 84 -1.92 13.85 9.47
CA LEU A 84 -2.80 13.54 8.34
C LEU A 84 -2.92 14.75 7.43
N SER A 85 -2.79 14.54 6.11
CA SER A 85 -3.14 15.55 5.12
C SER A 85 -4.66 15.82 5.11
N PRO A 86 -5.14 16.87 4.44
CA PRO A 86 -6.57 17.11 4.26
C PRO A 86 -7.31 15.91 3.67
N ASP A 87 -6.65 15.14 2.80
CA ASP A 87 -7.19 13.93 2.16
C ASP A 87 -7.01 12.66 3.03
N GLY A 88 -6.48 12.82 4.26
CA GLY A 88 -6.31 11.72 5.22
C GLY A 88 -5.07 10.85 5.01
N LYS A 89 -4.16 11.22 4.09
CA LYS A 89 -2.88 10.52 3.92
C LYS A 89 -1.96 10.84 5.09
N PRO A 90 -1.42 9.82 5.80
CA PRO A 90 -0.45 10.07 6.86
C PRO A 90 0.90 10.51 6.29
N TYR A 91 1.56 11.45 6.97
CA TYR A 91 2.87 11.99 6.62
C TYR A 91 3.64 12.45 7.86
N VAL A 92 4.92 12.73 7.70
CA VAL A 92 5.78 13.38 8.71
C VAL A 92 6.35 14.65 8.11
N ASP A 93 6.20 15.78 8.82
CA ASP A 93 6.69 17.09 8.38
C ASP A 93 8.22 17.18 8.33
N SER A 94 8.70 18.04 7.44
CA SER A 94 10.10 18.51 7.43
C SER A 94 11.15 17.40 7.29
N THR A 95 10.76 16.26 6.74
CA THR A 95 11.68 15.14 6.47
C THR A 95 11.52 14.66 5.02
N PRO A 96 12.58 14.10 4.42
CA PRO A 96 12.49 13.46 3.11
C PRO A 96 11.94 12.03 3.21
N VAL A 97 11.23 11.69 4.30
CA VAL A 97 10.71 10.34 4.52
C VAL A 97 9.25 10.26 4.09
N HIS A 98 8.99 9.45 3.09
CA HIS A 98 7.66 9.08 2.63
C HIS A 98 7.34 7.66 3.04
N PHE A 99 6.10 7.40 3.39
CA PHE A 99 5.67 6.07 3.76
C PHE A 99 4.21 5.85 3.38
N ASN A 100 3.86 4.59 3.27
CA ASN A 100 2.49 4.17 3.06
C ASN A 100 2.28 2.78 3.65
N MET A 101 1.03 2.45 3.98
CA MET A 101 0.63 1.12 4.37
C MET A 101 -0.73 0.77 3.79
N SER A 102 -0.92 -0.50 3.50
CA SER A 102 -2.20 -1.09 3.14
C SER A 102 -2.40 -2.39 3.91
N HIS A 103 -3.65 -2.80 4.08
CA HIS A 103 -3.98 -4.06 4.72
C HIS A 103 -5.20 -4.68 4.07
N THR A 104 -5.20 -5.99 4.02
CA THR A 104 -6.34 -6.82 3.63
C THR A 104 -6.49 -7.97 4.63
N ALA A 105 -7.43 -8.87 4.42
CA ALA A 105 -7.56 -10.04 5.30
C ALA A 105 -6.26 -10.84 5.37
N GLY A 106 -5.67 -10.93 6.55
CA GLY A 106 -4.48 -11.70 6.85
C GLY A 106 -3.14 -11.03 6.53
N PHE A 107 -3.11 -9.84 5.90
CA PHE A 107 -1.87 -9.20 5.44
C PHE A 107 -1.85 -7.70 5.66
N ALA A 108 -0.67 -7.18 5.98
CA ALA A 108 -0.36 -5.76 5.95
C ALA A 108 0.92 -5.54 5.13
N LEU A 109 0.86 -4.61 4.17
CA LEU A 109 1.97 -4.20 3.32
C LEU A 109 2.42 -2.80 3.74
N PHE A 110 3.72 -2.63 3.87
CA PHE A 110 4.36 -1.38 4.27
C PHE A 110 5.39 -0.95 3.23
N GLY A 111 5.47 0.34 3.02
CA GLY A 111 6.51 0.97 2.24
C GLY A 111 7.08 2.18 2.94
N ILE A 112 8.40 2.35 2.92
CA ILE A 112 9.11 3.53 3.40
C ILE A 112 10.17 3.93 2.37
N SER A 113 10.29 5.23 2.09
CA SER A 113 11.12 5.72 0.98
C SER A 113 11.55 7.16 1.21
N ARG A 114 12.63 7.56 0.54
CA ARG A 114 13.01 8.98 0.38
C ARG A 114 12.23 9.69 -0.73
N ARG A 115 11.32 9.00 -1.39
CA ARG A 115 10.49 9.49 -2.51
C ARG A 115 9.02 9.20 -2.24
N PRO A 116 8.09 9.93 -2.86
CA PRO A 116 6.68 9.59 -2.79
C PRO A 116 6.45 8.12 -3.11
N ILE A 117 5.73 7.44 -2.22
CA ILE A 117 5.42 6.01 -2.30
C ILE A 117 3.97 5.77 -1.94
N GLY A 118 3.37 4.80 -2.60
CA GLY A 118 2.10 4.20 -2.24
C GLY A 118 2.20 2.68 -2.36
N VAL A 119 1.53 1.99 -1.48
CA VAL A 119 1.44 0.53 -1.47
C VAL A 119 -0.01 0.10 -1.35
N ASP A 120 -0.33 -1.00 -1.99
CA ASP A 120 -1.64 -1.61 -1.84
C ASP A 120 -1.53 -3.13 -1.80
N VAL A 121 -2.41 -3.77 -1.02
CA VAL A 121 -2.57 -5.22 -0.94
C VAL A 121 -4.04 -5.55 -0.82
N GLU A 122 -4.53 -6.44 -1.68
CA GLU A 122 -5.93 -6.80 -1.77
C GLU A 122 -6.10 -8.31 -1.91
N SER A 123 -7.11 -8.84 -1.22
CA SER A 123 -7.53 -10.23 -1.37
C SER A 123 -8.72 -10.35 -2.32
N ALA A 124 -8.73 -11.38 -3.12
CA ALA A 124 -9.88 -11.72 -3.96
C ALA A 124 -11.09 -12.02 -3.08
N ASP A 125 -12.21 -11.41 -3.44
CA ASP A 125 -13.51 -11.71 -2.84
C ASP A 125 -14.41 -12.32 -3.91
N PRO A 126 -14.82 -13.59 -3.79
CA PRO A 126 -15.68 -14.25 -4.76
C PRO A 126 -17.07 -13.57 -4.95
N LYS A 127 -17.48 -12.74 -3.99
CA LYS A 127 -18.74 -12.00 -4.03
C LYS A 127 -18.61 -10.62 -4.66
N ARG A 128 -17.38 -10.18 -4.97
CA ARG A 128 -17.12 -8.85 -5.54
C ARG A 128 -17.62 -8.79 -6.98
N ASP A 129 -18.45 -7.82 -7.29
CA ASP A 129 -18.85 -7.52 -8.67
C ASP A 129 -17.70 -6.83 -9.42
N CYS A 130 -16.72 -7.64 -9.85
CA CYS A 130 -15.56 -7.14 -10.58
C CYS A 130 -15.97 -6.45 -11.90
N ASP A 131 -16.95 -6.97 -12.62
CA ASP A 131 -17.41 -6.41 -13.89
C ASP A 131 -18.06 -5.04 -13.71
N GLY A 132 -18.90 -4.88 -12.68
CA GLY A 132 -19.53 -3.60 -12.35
C GLY A 132 -18.50 -2.56 -11.88
N LEU A 133 -17.55 -2.96 -11.05
CA LEU A 133 -16.46 -2.08 -10.61
C LEU A 133 -15.51 -1.70 -11.76
N MET A 134 -15.23 -2.64 -12.68
CA MET A 134 -14.45 -2.39 -13.89
C MET A 134 -15.11 -1.29 -14.74
N ARG A 135 -16.40 -1.39 -15.01
CA ARG A 135 -17.14 -0.37 -15.79
C ARG A 135 -17.16 1.00 -15.09
N ARG A 136 -17.15 1.01 -13.77
CA ARG A 136 -17.30 2.25 -13.00
C ARG A 136 -15.99 3.00 -12.78
N PHE A 137 -14.89 2.31 -12.58
CA PHE A 137 -13.65 2.90 -12.08
C PHE A 137 -12.45 2.78 -13.01
N PHE A 138 -12.57 1.99 -14.09
CA PHE A 138 -11.45 1.80 -15.00
C PHE A 138 -11.67 2.58 -16.31
N THR A 139 -10.56 2.89 -16.97
CA THR A 139 -10.60 3.62 -18.24
C THR A 139 -11.15 2.76 -19.37
N PRO A 140 -11.63 3.35 -20.48
CA PRO A 140 -12.11 2.58 -21.63
C PRO A 140 -11.11 1.56 -22.17
N VAL A 141 -9.81 1.92 -22.18
CA VAL A 141 -8.72 1.02 -22.64
C VAL A 141 -8.59 -0.20 -21.75
N GLU A 142 -8.62 0.01 -20.42
CA GLU A 142 -8.58 -1.09 -19.46
C GLU A 142 -9.81 -1.97 -19.55
N GLN A 143 -11.01 -1.37 -19.71
CA GLN A 143 -12.26 -2.10 -19.89
C GLN A 143 -12.25 -2.96 -21.16
N GLU A 144 -11.77 -2.41 -22.28
CA GLU A 144 -11.64 -3.15 -23.53
C GLU A 144 -10.74 -4.38 -23.37
N HIS A 145 -9.58 -4.20 -22.73
CA HIS A 145 -8.67 -5.31 -22.44
C HIS A 145 -9.34 -6.35 -21.52
N TYR A 146 -9.94 -5.91 -20.42
CA TYR A 146 -10.57 -6.77 -19.42
C TYR A 146 -11.71 -7.63 -20.01
N PHE A 147 -12.61 -7.03 -20.80
CA PHE A 147 -13.76 -7.75 -21.36
C PHE A 147 -13.39 -8.69 -22.52
N ARG A 148 -12.16 -8.62 -23.06
CA ARG A 148 -11.63 -9.61 -23.99
C ARG A 148 -11.05 -10.85 -23.30
N LEU A 149 -10.79 -10.78 -22.00
CA LEU A 149 -10.29 -11.93 -21.22
C LEU A 149 -11.40 -12.96 -21.04
N GLU A 150 -10.99 -14.22 -20.93
CA GLU A 150 -11.88 -15.30 -20.49
C GLU A 150 -12.38 -15.01 -19.08
N GLN A 151 -13.60 -15.49 -18.78
CA GLN A 151 -14.27 -15.15 -17.53
C GLN A 151 -13.46 -15.53 -16.28
N GLU A 152 -12.74 -16.65 -16.35
CA GLU A 152 -11.90 -17.16 -15.27
C GLU A 152 -10.67 -16.30 -15.00
N GLN A 153 -10.20 -15.53 -15.98
CA GLN A 153 -9.04 -14.66 -15.87
C GLN A 153 -9.41 -13.27 -15.30
N ARG A 154 -10.65 -12.86 -15.43
CA ARG A 154 -11.13 -11.51 -15.08
C ARG A 154 -10.92 -11.14 -13.62
N PRO A 155 -11.20 -12.01 -12.62
CA PRO A 155 -11.01 -11.66 -11.23
C PRO A 155 -9.54 -11.28 -10.89
N LEU A 156 -8.58 -12.02 -11.43
CA LEU A 156 -7.16 -11.73 -11.20
C LEU A 156 -6.72 -10.44 -11.92
N ALA A 157 -7.14 -10.24 -13.16
CA ALA A 157 -6.86 -9.02 -13.91
C ALA A 157 -7.49 -7.78 -13.25
N PHE A 158 -8.71 -7.88 -12.75
CA PHE A 158 -9.35 -6.83 -11.96
C PHE A 158 -8.55 -6.53 -10.69
N LEU A 159 -8.23 -7.57 -9.91
CA LEU A 159 -7.52 -7.43 -8.63
C LEU A 159 -6.18 -6.73 -8.84
N ARG A 160 -5.41 -7.16 -9.85
CA ARG A 160 -4.15 -6.52 -10.22
C ARG A 160 -4.32 -5.06 -10.60
N GLY A 161 -5.25 -4.75 -11.51
CA GLY A 161 -5.50 -3.38 -11.95
C GLY A 161 -5.92 -2.48 -10.81
N TRP A 162 -6.84 -2.95 -9.97
CA TRP A 162 -7.30 -2.24 -8.79
C TRP A 162 -6.14 -1.90 -7.84
N THR A 163 -5.37 -2.92 -7.46
CA THR A 163 -4.24 -2.78 -6.53
C THR A 163 -3.17 -1.82 -7.09
N CYS A 164 -2.86 -1.89 -8.40
CA CYS A 164 -1.93 -0.96 -9.05
C CYS A 164 -2.43 0.49 -9.01
N LYS A 165 -3.71 0.73 -9.32
CA LYS A 165 -4.30 2.08 -9.31
C LYS A 165 -4.35 2.64 -7.90
N GLU A 166 -4.78 1.87 -6.91
CA GLU A 166 -4.79 2.26 -5.51
C GLU A 166 -3.39 2.62 -5.00
N ALA A 167 -2.37 1.80 -5.31
CA ALA A 167 -1.00 2.10 -4.94
C ALA A 167 -0.52 3.43 -5.55
N LEU A 168 -0.83 3.68 -6.84
CA LEU A 168 -0.48 4.94 -7.51
C LEU A 168 -1.19 6.13 -6.87
N LEU A 169 -2.50 6.05 -6.64
CA LEU A 169 -3.26 7.14 -6.03
C LEU A 169 -2.80 7.43 -4.59
N LYS A 170 -2.46 6.40 -3.83
CA LYS A 170 -1.85 6.56 -2.50
C LYS A 170 -0.48 7.23 -2.58
N ALA A 171 0.32 6.93 -3.60
CA ALA A 171 1.61 7.60 -3.83
C ALA A 171 1.43 9.09 -4.13
N ILE A 172 0.52 9.42 -5.04
CA ILE A 172 0.19 10.80 -5.44
C ILE A 172 -0.47 11.56 -4.27
N GLY A 173 -1.25 10.89 -3.44
CA GLY A 173 -2.03 11.51 -2.36
C GLY A 173 -3.44 11.91 -2.81
N SER A 174 -3.94 11.32 -3.90
CA SER A 174 -5.31 11.50 -4.36
C SER A 174 -6.20 10.30 -3.96
N GLY A 175 -7.51 10.48 -4.04
CA GLY A 175 -8.47 9.46 -3.60
C GLY A 175 -9.06 8.65 -4.76
N VAL A 176 -9.91 7.69 -4.42
CA VAL A 176 -10.60 6.77 -5.37
C VAL A 176 -11.38 7.48 -6.50
N ARG A 177 -11.67 8.77 -6.35
CA ARG A 177 -12.34 9.57 -7.40
C ARG A 177 -11.46 9.73 -8.64
N ASP A 178 -10.16 9.58 -8.51
CA ASP A 178 -9.17 9.77 -9.57
C ASP A 178 -8.77 8.46 -10.26
N LEU A 179 -9.43 7.34 -9.93
CA LEU A 179 -9.15 6.03 -10.55
C LEU A 179 -9.24 6.05 -12.09
N GLN A 180 -10.14 6.85 -12.67
CA GLN A 180 -10.26 6.99 -14.12
C GLN A 180 -9.21 7.90 -14.75
N ASN A 181 -8.41 8.60 -13.96
CA ASN A 181 -7.38 9.52 -14.45
C ASN A 181 -6.05 8.81 -14.76
N CYS A 182 -5.93 7.53 -14.45
CA CYS A 182 -4.77 6.72 -14.78
C CYS A 182 -5.20 5.38 -15.38
N SER A 183 -4.34 4.83 -16.24
CA SER A 183 -4.50 3.48 -16.82
C SER A 183 -3.27 2.64 -16.48
N VAL A 184 -3.49 1.38 -16.15
CA VAL A 184 -2.42 0.41 -15.82
C VAL A 184 -2.57 -0.88 -16.64
N SER A 185 -1.47 -1.62 -16.78
CA SER A 185 -1.51 -2.95 -17.39
C SER A 185 -2.24 -3.95 -16.49
N LEU A 186 -3.17 -4.72 -17.07
CA LEU A 186 -3.96 -5.72 -16.35
C LEU A 186 -3.37 -7.14 -16.42
N ASP A 187 -2.46 -7.39 -17.36
CA ASP A 187 -1.88 -8.71 -17.58
C ASP A 187 -0.95 -9.11 -16.42
N PRO A 188 -1.27 -10.15 -15.62
CA PRO A 188 -0.45 -10.57 -14.51
C PRO A 188 0.88 -11.22 -14.92
N GLN A 189 1.02 -11.62 -16.17
CA GLN A 189 2.26 -12.23 -16.69
C GLN A 189 3.28 -11.19 -17.16
N CYS A 190 2.85 -9.93 -17.33
CA CYS A 190 3.71 -8.83 -17.74
C CYS A 190 4.08 -7.93 -16.56
N PRO A 191 5.20 -7.19 -16.62
CA PRO A 191 5.50 -6.14 -15.65
C PRO A 191 4.34 -5.16 -15.51
N ALA A 192 4.13 -4.64 -14.31
CA ALA A 192 3.16 -3.58 -14.09
C ALA A 192 3.63 -2.28 -14.76
N VAL A 193 2.79 -1.70 -15.61
CA VAL A 193 3.11 -0.48 -16.37
C VAL A 193 1.98 0.51 -16.20
N LEU A 194 2.35 1.79 -15.99
CA LEU A 194 1.44 2.92 -16.11
C LEU A 194 1.28 3.24 -17.60
N LEU A 195 0.06 3.09 -18.10
CA LEU A 195 -0.26 3.32 -19.52
C LEU A 195 -0.68 4.77 -19.78
N ALA A 196 -1.32 5.42 -18.80
CA ALA A 196 -1.74 6.82 -18.86
C ALA A 196 -1.87 7.41 -17.43
N PRO A 197 -1.51 8.69 -17.23
CA PRO A 197 -0.75 9.50 -18.19
C PRO A 197 0.60 8.84 -18.48
N GLY A 198 1.02 8.89 -19.71
CA GLY A 198 2.26 8.22 -20.18
C GLY A 198 3.54 8.96 -19.73
N ASP A 199 3.56 9.51 -18.53
CA ASP A 199 4.75 10.12 -17.99
C ASP A 199 5.57 9.06 -17.22
N SER A 200 6.89 9.18 -17.32
CA SER A 200 7.84 8.29 -16.69
C SER A 200 8.15 8.63 -15.24
N THR A 201 7.31 9.44 -14.58
CA THR A 201 7.59 9.91 -13.21
C THR A 201 7.34 8.84 -12.15
N TRP A 202 6.60 7.78 -12.48
CA TRP A 202 6.23 6.72 -11.57
C TRP A 202 6.68 5.34 -12.07
N THR A 203 7.23 4.54 -11.15
CA THR A 203 7.43 3.10 -11.35
C THR A 203 6.36 2.33 -10.61
N LEU A 204 5.75 1.35 -11.29
CA LEU A 204 4.83 0.39 -10.71
C LEU A 204 5.50 -0.99 -10.60
N HIS A 205 5.27 -1.63 -9.46
CA HIS A 205 5.59 -3.04 -9.25
C HIS A 205 4.33 -3.72 -8.74
N ALA A 206 4.03 -4.91 -9.24
CA ALA A 206 2.89 -5.69 -8.76
C ALA A 206 3.17 -7.18 -8.87
N GLY A 207 2.48 -7.96 -8.07
CA GLY A 207 2.56 -9.42 -8.04
C GLY A 207 1.53 -10.00 -7.10
N GLU A 208 1.68 -11.28 -6.81
CA GLU A 208 0.89 -11.99 -5.81
C GLU A 208 1.77 -12.39 -4.62
N VAL A 209 1.18 -12.35 -3.43
CA VAL A 209 1.75 -12.93 -2.20
C VAL A 209 1.52 -14.44 -2.19
N GLU A 210 0.30 -14.81 -2.53
CA GLU A 210 -0.22 -16.15 -2.68
C GLU A 210 -1.43 -16.09 -3.61
N PRO A 211 -1.93 -17.20 -4.17
CA PRO A 211 -3.04 -17.17 -5.10
C PRO A 211 -4.25 -16.39 -4.56
N GLY A 212 -4.65 -15.38 -5.30
CA GLY A 212 -5.77 -14.49 -4.92
C GLY A 212 -5.44 -13.37 -3.94
N VAL A 213 -4.16 -13.12 -3.64
CA VAL A 213 -3.73 -11.97 -2.84
C VAL A 213 -2.71 -11.14 -3.63
N ALA A 214 -3.19 -10.07 -4.26
CA ALA A 214 -2.36 -9.18 -5.06
C ALA A 214 -1.75 -8.07 -4.22
N TRP A 215 -0.55 -7.64 -4.60
CA TRP A 215 0.12 -6.46 -4.06
C TRP A 215 0.58 -5.54 -5.18
N ALA A 216 0.65 -4.25 -4.88
CA ALA A 216 1.30 -3.27 -5.76
C ALA A 216 2.06 -2.21 -4.96
N VAL A 217 3.10 -1.68 -5.58
CA VAL A 217 3.90 -0.58 -5.09
C VAL A 217 4.10 0.42 -6.20
N ALA A 218 3.78 1.68 -5.93
CA ALA A 218 4.08 2.81 -6.79
C ALA A 218 5.09 3.73 -6.09
N HIS A 219 6.16 4.12 -6.76
CA HIS A 219 7.09 5.12 -6.25
C HIS A 219 7.56 6.06 -7.34
N ALA A 220 7.83 7.32 -6.97
CA ALA A 220 8.33 8.31 -7.89
C ALA A 220 9.77 7.99 -8.35
N HIS A 221 10.11 8.36 -9.58
CA HIS A 221 11.50 8.37 -10.05
C HIS A 221 12.29 9.46 -9.34
N LEU A 222 13.62 9.32 -9.27
CA LEU A 222 14.47 10.48 -9.00
C LEU A 222 14.41 11.38 -10.24
N PRO A 223 14.31 12.71 -10.07
CA PRO A 223 14.67 13.60 -11.17
C PRO A 223 16.11 13.29 -11.57
N PRO A 224 16.40 13.34 -12.88
CA PRO A 224 17.74 13.15 -13.41
C PRO A 224 18.74 14.14 -12.82
#